data_49c2438a584e28c00f2f0d711fbc48e4
#
_entry.id   49c2438a584e28c00f2f0d711fbc48e4
#
_cell.length_a   1.000
_cell.length_b   1.000
_cell.length_c   1.000
_cell.angle_alpha   90.00
_cell.angle_beta   90.00
_cell.angle_gamma   90.00
#
_symmetry.space_group_name_H-M   'P 1'
#
loop_
_entity.id
_entity.type
_entity.pdbx_description
1 polymer ?
#
loop_
_entity_poly.entity_id
_entity_poly.type
_entity_poly.pdbx_seq_one_letter_code
_entity_poly.pdbx_strand_id
1 'polypeptide(L)'
;MLGTIVNTCTIIIGSLVGAVMHRGIKEKYKDALYTVLGLACLGIGLNAVVDNFSKSEYPVLFIVSISVGTVIGTALKLDERFTNLVKKRSKNNQSTSLADGLSTATLLYCIGPLAMLGPVISALKGDNTFLYTNATLDLVTSTIFASTYGIWMILAAPILFCWQGMFYVVAKISSTAVSDALMAELLIVGGLMIVASGLSLLKLKDCKTLNMLPSLLIPILWFVMKSLLS
;
A
#
# COMPACT_ATOMS: atom_id res chain seq x y z
N MET A 1 11.46 8.36 -8.51
CA MET A 1 11.37 7.01 -9.10
C MET A 1 12.33 5.97 -8.51
N LEU A 2 13.40 6.36 -7.80
CA LEU A 2 14.36 5.39 -7.25
C LEU A 2 13.67 4.33 -6.36
N GLY A 3 12.80 4.75 -5.45
CA GLY A 3 12.08 3.83 -4.57
C GLY A 3 11.19 2.83 -5.31
N THR A 4 10.53 3.23 -6.41
CA THR A 4 9.75 2.31 -7.26
C THR A 4 10.64 1.27 -7.93
N ILE A 5 11.82 1.68 -8.42
CA ILE A 5 12.80 0.75 -9.01
C ILE A 5 13.27 -0.25 -7.93
N VAL A 6 13.62 0.24 -6.74
CA VAL A 6 14.02 -0.63 -5.62
C VAL A 6 12.91 -1.61 -5.28
N ASN A 7 11.66 -1.15 -5.17
CA ASN A 7 10.52 -2.04 -4.88
C ASN A 7 10.33 -3.10 -5.97
N THR A 8 10.42 -2.72 -7.24
CA THR A 8 10.37 -3.67 -8.35
C THR A 8 11.49 -4.73 -8.25
N CYS A 9 12.71 -4.29 -7.96
CA CYS A 9 13.84 -5.19 -7.77
C CYS A 9 13.64 -6.15 -6.59
N THR A 10 13.04 -5.69 -5.49
CA THR A 10 12.79 -6.55 -4.32
C THR A 10 11.77 -7.65 -4.62
N ILE A 11 10.74 -7.39 -5.42
CA ILE A 11 9.82 -8.45 -5.88
C ILE A 11 10.55 -9.47 -6.76
N ILE A 12 11.42 -9.00 -7.66
CA ILE A 12 12.23 -9.90 -8.51
C ILE A 12 13.12 -10.78 -7.64
N ILE A 13 13.88 -10.18 -6.73
CA ILE A 13 14.79 -10.89 -5.82
C ILE A 13 14.01 -11.86 -4.92
N GLY A 14 12.92 -11.40 -4.31
CA GLY A 14 12.08 -12.25 -3.47
C GLY A 14 11.47 -13.41 -4.23
N SER A 15 11.03 -13.19 -5.47
CA SER A 15 10.52 -14.26 -6.33
C SER A 15 11.59 -15.29 -6.71
N LEU A 16 12.82 -14.86 -6.99
CA LEU A 16 13.94 -15.75 -7.25
C LEU A 16 14.30 -16.59 -6.02
N VAL A 17 14.45 -15.92 -4.86
CA VAL A 17 14.76 -16.59 -3.59
C VAL A 17 13.66 -17.57 -3.23
N GLY A 18 12.40 -17.17 -3.30
CA GLY A 18 11.26 -18.02 -3.00
C GLY A 18 11.17 -19.24 -3.92
N ALA A 19 11.41 -19.07 -5.21
CA ALA A 19 11.38 -20.17 -6.18
C ALA A 19 12.44 -21.25 -5.91
N VAL A 20 13.60 -20.85 -5.36
CA VAL A 20 14.66 -21.81 -4.93
C VAL A 20 14.24 -22.55 -3.66
N MET A 21 13.42 -21.93 -2.83
CA MET A 21 12.95 -22.51 -1.55
C MET A 21 11.73 -23.43 -1.74
N HIS A 22 11.77 -24.39 -2.64
CA HIS A 22 10.68 -25.29 -3.07
C HIS A 22 9.80 -25.94 -1.97
N ARG A 23 10.17 -25.86 -0.68
CA ARG A 23 9.42 -26.45 0.44
C ARG A 23 8.53 -25.45 1.18
N GLY A 24 8.43 -24.21 0.69
CA GLY A 24 7.73 -23.14 1.41
C GLY A 24 8.48 -22.68 2.68
N ILE A 25 8.11 -21.51 3.17
CA ILE A 25 8.61 -20.98 4.45
C ILE A 25 7.71 -21.53 5.57
N LYS A 26 8.32 -22.11 6.61
CA LYS A 26 7.56 -22.61 7.77
C LYS A 26 6.74 -21.47 8.40
N GLU A 27 5.50 -21.74 8.80
CA GLU A 27 4.57 -20.74 9.36
C GLU A 27 5.19 -19.91 10.51
N LYS A 28 5.99 -20.54 11.37
CA LYS A 28 6.70 -19.83 12.46
C LYS A 28 7.55 -18.66 11.96
N TYR A 29 8.24 -18.82 10.83
CA TYR A 29 9.06 -17.75 10.27
C TYR A 29 8.22 -16.67 9.56
N LYS A 30 7.13 -17.09 8.90
CA LYS A 30 6.18 -16.13 8.31
C LYS A 30 5.56 -15.24 9.39
N ASP A 31 5.10 -15.83 10.49
CA ASP A 31 4.52 -15.07 11.61
C ASP A 31 5.53 -14.10 12.24
N ALA A 32 6.79 -14.53 12.42
CA ALA A 32 7.84 -13.66 12.92
C ALA A 32 8.12 -12.48 11.99
N LEU A 33 8.19 -12.73 10.68
CA LEU A 33 8.38 -11.67 9.67
C LEU A 33 7.21 -10.70 9.65
N TYR A 34 5.96 -11.18 9.64
CA TYR A 34 4.79 -10.30 9.70
C TYR A 34 4.74 -9.47 10.98
N THR A 35 5.19 -10.01 12.10
CA THR A 35 5.30 -9.25 13.36
C THR A 35 6.28 -8.08 13.22
N VAL A 36 7.48 -8.33 12.70
CA VAL A 36 8.49 -7.27 12.50
C VAL A 36 8.00 -6.22 11.51
N LEU A 37 7.40 -6.65 10.39
CA LEU A 37 6.86 -5.74 9.38
C LEU A 37 5.68 -4.92 9.92
N GLY A 38 4.83 -5.52 10.75
CA GLY A 38 3.74 -4.82 11.43
C GLY A 38 4.24 -3.74 12.37
N LEU A 39 5.28 -4.03 13.18
CA LEU A 39 5.94 -3.05 14.03
C LEU A 39 6.58 -1.91 13.24
N ALA A 40 7.24 -2.23 12.12
CA ALA A 40 7.81 -1.22 11.22
C ALA A 40 6.73 -0.29 10.65
N CYS A 41 5.60 -0.83 10.20
CA CYS A 41 4.45 -0.05 9.74
C CYS A 41 3.91 0.87 10.84
N LEU A 42 3.78 0.37 12.08
CA LEU A 42 3.36 1.20 13.20
C LEU A 42 4.32 2.37 13.43
N GLY A 43 5.62 2.09 13.49
CA GLY A 43 6.64 3.14 13.70
C GLY A 43 6.62 4.19 12.60
N ILE A 44 6.61 3.79 11.34
CA ILE A 44 6.63 4.71 10.18
C ILE A 44 5.31 5.48 10.07
N GLY A 45 4.18 4.80 10.25
CA GLY A 45 2.88 5.44 10.18
C GLY A 45 2.68 6.47 11.29
N LEU A 46 3.05 6.16 12.53
CA LEU A 46 3.02 7.10 13.65
C LEU A 46 3.97 8.28 13.43
N ASN A 47 5.18 8.04 12.96
CA ASN A 47 6.13 9.11 12.63
C ASN A 47 5.54 10.05 11.56
N ALA A 48 4.93 9.52 10.51
CA ALA A 48 4.29 10.34 9.48
C ALA A 48 3.18 11.23 10.04
N VAL A 49 2.40 10.73 10.99
CA VAL A 49 1.35 11.51 11.68
C VAL A 49 1.99 12.62 12.53
N VAL A 50 2.91 12.28 13.42
CA VAL A 50 3.51 13.22 14.39
C VAL A 50 4.26 14.34 13.66
N ASP A 51 5.09 14.01 12.66
CA ASP A 51 5.89 14.98 11.92
C ASP A 51 5.07 15.97 11.09
N ASN A 52 3.85 15.61 10.73
CA ASN A 52 3.00 16.46 9.90
C ASN A 52 1.84 17.09 10.68
N PHE A 53 1.56 16.65 11.90
CA PHE A 53 0.45 17.21 12.70
C PHE A 53 0.62 18.71 12.97
N SER A 54 1.84 19.16 13.28
CA SER A 54 2.15 20.58 13.49
C SER A 54 2.11 21.45 12.22
N LYS A 55 2.10 20.81 11.04
CA LYS A 55 2.04 21.46 9.72
C LYS A 55 0.62 21.49 9.15
N SER A 56 -0.32 20.83 9.82
CA SER A 56 -1.72 20.78 9.41
C SER A 56 -2.40 22.14 9.62
N GLU A 57 -3.07 22.64 8.58
CA GLU A 57 -3.95 23.80 8.68
C GLU A 57 -5.33 23.43 9.27
N TYR A 58 -5.70 22.17 9.21
CA TYR A 58 -7.00 21.65 9.64
C TYR A 58 -6.85 20.43 10.54
N PRO A 59 -6.43 20.60 11.81
CA PRO A 59 -6.08 19.48 12.71
C PRO A 59 -7.21 18.46 12.96
N VAL A 60 -8.43 18.74 12.54
CA VAL A 60 -9.59 17.84 12.67
C VAL A 60 -9.94 17.16 11.35
N LEU A 61 -9.37 17.62 10.22
CA LEU A 61 -9.71 17.13 8.89
C LEU A 61 -9.43 15.62 8.73
N PHE A 62 -8.36 15.11 9.36
CA PHE A 62 -8.03 13.69 9.29
C PHE A 62 -9.13 12.81 9.91
N ILE A 63 -9.77 13.26 11.01
CA ILE A 63 -10.86 12.51 11.65
C ILE A 63 -12.04 12.39 10.68
N VAL A 64 -12.43 13.51 10.07
CA VAL A 64 -13.51 13.54 9.07
C VAL A 64 -13.12 12.66 7.86
N SER A 65 -11.88 12.81 7.39
CA SER A 65 -11.38 12.05 6.24
C SER A 65 -11.44 10.55 6.48
N ILE A 66 -10.91 10.06 7.60
CA ILE A 66 -10.91 8.63 7.90
C ILE A 66 -12.34 8.14 8.18
N SER A 67 -13.14 8.89 8.93
CA SER A 67 -14.51 8.47 9.25
C SER A 67 -15.38 8.39 7.99
N VAL A 68 -15.47 9.47 7.23
CA VAL A 68 -16.30 9.52 6.03
C VAL A 68 -15.77 8.59 4.94
N GLY A 69 -14.44 8.60 4.72
CA GLY A 69 -13.81 7.75 3.71
C GLY A 69 -13.98 6.26 4.01
N THR A 70 -13.82 5.84 5.27
CA THR A 70 -14.05 4.45 5.67
C THR A 70 -15.51 4.04 5.52
N VAL A 71 -16.46 4.92 5.87
CA VAL A 71 -17.90 4.66 5.67
C VAL A 71 -18.20 4.50 4.18
N ILE A 72 -17.70 5.39 3.32
CA ILE A 72 -17.86 5.28 1.86
C ILE A 72 -17.24 3.97 1.35
N GLY A 73 -16.01 3.64 1.73
CA GLY A 73 -15.34 2.41 1.30
C GLY A 73 -16.06 1.15 1.79
N THR A 74 -16.63 1.18 2.99
CA THR A 74 -17.44 0.09 3.53
C THR A 74 -18.77 -0.04 2.79
N ALA A 75 -19.45 1.07 2.49
CA ALA A 75 -20.68 1.09 1.68
C ALA A 75 -20.42 0.55 0.26
N LEU A 76 -19.29 0.90 -0.34
CA LEU A 76 -18.83 0.37 -1.63
C LEU A 76 -18.32 -1.07 -1.53
N LYS A 77 -18.17 -1.61 -0.31
CA LYS A 77 -17.66 -2.97 -0.04
C LYS A 77 -16.30 -3.23 -0.71
N LEU A 78 -15.38 -2.27 -0.65
CA LEU A 78 -14.11 -2.34 -1.38
C LEU A 78 -13.30 -3.58 -0.98
N ASP A 79 -13.18 -3.85 0.31
CA ASP A 79 -12.48 -5.02 0.84
C ASP A 79 -13.13 -6.34 0.42
N GLU A 80 -14.47 -6.44 0.49
CA GLU A 80 -15.21 -7.62 0.06
C GLU A 80 -15.09 -7.86 -1.44
N ARG A 81 -15.25 -6.79 -2.25
CA ARG A 81 -15.11 -6.87 -3.71
C ARG A 81 -13.72 -7.33 -4.10
N PHE A 82 -12.69 -6.77 -3.45
CA PHE A 82 -11.31 -7.16 -3.66
C PHE A 82 -11.08 -8.63 -3.30
N THR A 83 -11.48 -9.04 -2.10
CA THR A 83 -11.37 -10.42 -1.63
C THR A 83 -12.13 -11.39 -2.54
N ASN A 84 -13.31 -10.99 -3.02
CA ASN A 84 -14.11 -11.80 -3.93
C ASN A 84 -13.49 -11.90 -5.34
N LEU A 85 -12.86 -10.82 -5.85
CA LEU A 85 -12.11 -10.87 -7.11
C LEU A 85 -10.96 -11.87 -7.01
N VAL A 86 -10.20 -11.83 -5.93
CA VAL A 86 -9.13 -12.79 -5.65
C VAL A 86 -9.69 -14.21 -5.57
N LYS A 87 -10.74 -14.45 -4.76
CA LYS A 87 -11.33 -15.79 -4.56
C LYS A 87 -12.05 -16.33 -5.82
N LYS A 88 -12.74 -15.49 -6.58
CA LYS A 88 -13.47 -15.91 -7.79
C LYS A 88 -12.52 -16.40 -8.88
N ARG A 89 -11.35 -15.80 -8.95
CA ARG A 89 -10.31 -16.21 -9.90
C ARG A 89 -9.65 -17.54 -9.49
N SER A 90 -9.55 -17.78 -8.17
CA SER A 90 -9.03 -19.03 -7.60
C SER A 90 -9.96 -20.25 -7.77
N LYS A 91 -11.28 -20.06 -7.94
CA LYS A 91 -12.25 -21.15 -8.04
C LYS A 91 -12.47 -21.71 -9.45
N ASN A 92 -12.01 -21.05 -10.51
CA ASN A 92 -12.55 -21.32 -11.85
C ASN A 92 -11.76 -22.32 -12.71
N ASN A 93 -10.63 -22.88 -12.24
CA ASN A 93 -9.93 -23.94 -13.01
C ASN A 93 -8.97 -24.76 -12.16
N GLN A 94 -9.08 -26.07 -12.20
CA GLN A 94 -8.16 -27.04 -11.56
C GLN A 94 -6.73 -27.03 -12.16
N SER A 95 -6.45 -26.22 -13.17
CA SER A 95 -5.15 -26.13 -13.84
C SER A 95 -4.40 -24.80 -13.64
N THR A 96 -4.88 -23.88 -12.76
CA THR A 96 -4.39 -22.49 -12.71
C THR A 96 -4.02 -21.97 -11.32
N SER A 97 -3.41 -22.79 -10.49
CA SER A 97 -2.87 -22.30 -9.19
C SER A 97 -1.89 -21.13 -9.38
N LEU A 98 -1.18 -21.11 -10.49
CA LEU A 98 -0.21 -20.06 -10.84
C LEU A 98 -0.88 -18.72 -11.15
N ALA A 99 -1.91 -18.70 -12.02
CA ALA A 99 -2.61 -17.47 -12.39
C ALA A 99 -3.33 -16.84 -11.19
N ASP A 100 -3.83 -17.69 -10.29
CA ASP A 100 -4.47 -17.27 -9.05
C ASP A 100 -3.45 -16.66 -8.07
N GLY A 101 -2.30 -17.30 -7.91
CA GLY A 101 -1.20 -16.81 -7.10
C GLY A 101 -0.69 -15.47 -7.62
N LEU A 102 -0.44 -15.35 -8.94
CA LEU A 102 0.04 -14.13 -9.57
C LEU A 102 -0.98 -12.97 -9.43
N SER A 103 -2.27 -13.26 -9.66
CA SER A 103 -3.32 -12.24 -9.51
C SER A 103 -3.41 -11.76 -8.06
N THR A 104 -3.37 -12.68 -7.10
CA THR A 104 -3.41 -12.36 -5.67
C THR A 104 -2.19 -11.54 -5.26
N ALA A 105 -0.99 -11.95 -5.66
CA ALA A 105 0.25 -11.23 -5.36
C ALA A 105 0.22 -9.82 -5.97
N THR A 106 -0.12 -9.69 -7.26
CA THR A 106 -0.20 -8.39 -7.93
C THR A 106 -1.18 -7.45 -7.23
N LEU A 107 -2.35 -7.94 -6.86
CA LEU A 107 -3.34 -7.14 -6.17
C LEU A 107 -2.84 -6.70 -4.78
N LEU A 108 -2.19 -7.60 -4.04
CA LEU A 108 -1.60 -7.25 -2.73
C LEU A 108 -0.50 -6.19 -2.83
N TYR A 109 0.36 -6.28 -3.86
CA TYR A 109 1.45 -5.30 -4.05
C TYR A 109 0.93 -3.94 -4.52
N CYS A 110 -0.13 -3.90 -5.32
CA CYS A 110 -0.64 -2.66 -5.90
C CYS A 110 -1.61 -1.91 -4.99
N ILE A 111 -2.39 -2.60 -4.15
CA ILE A 111 -3.51 -2.00 -3.42
C ILE A 111 -3.21 -1.87 -1.92
N GLY A 112 -2.17 -1.14 -1.60
CA GLY A 112 -1.85 -0.77 -0.21
C GLY A 112 -1.63 0.74 -0.09
N PRO A 113 -1.82 1.34 1.09
CA PRO A 113 -1.56 2.76 1.28
C PRO A 113 -0.10 3.13 0.95
N LEU A 114 0.86 2.27 1.26
CA LEU A 114 2.28 2.47 0.94
C LEU A 114 2.53 2.43 -0.58
N ALA A 115 1.85 1.55 -1.31
CA ALA A 115 2.01 1.40 -2.76
C ALA A 115 1.44 2.58 -3.55
N MET A 116 0.49 3.32 -2.98
CA MET A 116 -0.13 4.48 -3.60
C MET A 116 0.50 5.79 -3.14
N LEU A 117 0.69 5.99 -1.84
CA LEU A 117 1.27 7.21 -1.27
C LEU A 117 2.78 7.30 -1.47
N GLY A 118 3.49 6.17 -1.41
CA GLY A 118 4.93 6.14 -1.56
C GLY A 118 5.42 6.81 -2.84
N PRO A 119 4.89 6.44 -4.03
CA PRO A 119 5.25 7.11 -5.29
C PRO A 119 4.90 8.59 -5.32
N VAL A 120 3.76 8.98 -4.74
CA VAL A 120 3.31 10.39 -4.67
C VAL A 120 4.30 11.22 -3.86
N ILE A 121 4.66 10.76 -2.66
CA ILE A 121 5.61 11.44 -1.78
C ILE A 121 7.01 11.48 -2.40
N SER A 122 7.44 10.38 -3.02
CA SER A 122 8.69 10.33 -3.77
C SER A 122 8.75 11.35 -4.91
N ALA A 123 7.63 11.56 -5.62
CA ALA A 123 7.54 12.51 -6.72
C ALA A 123 7.59 13.97 -6.23
N LEU A 124 6.92 14.27 -5.12
CA LEU A 124 6.70 15.63 -4.63
C LEU A 124 7.78 16.10 -3.66
N LYS A 125 8.26 15.20 -2.77
CA LYS A 125 9.25 15.54 -1.72
C LYS A 125 10.61 14.86 -1.89
N GLY A 126 10.74 13.92 -2.84
CA GLY A 126 11.95 13.11 -2.99
C GLY A 126 12.14 12.06 -1.88
N ASP A 127 11.22 11.97 -0.92
CA ASP A 127 11.29 11.01 0.18
C ASP A 127 10.80 9.62 -0.28
N ASN A 128 11.66 8.62 -0.15
CA ASN A 128 11.39 7.25 -0.56
C ASN A 128 11.10 6.31 0.63
N THR A 129 10.97 6.82 1.85
CA THR A 129 10.81 6.00 3.07
C THR A 129 9.61 5.05 2.95
N PHE A 130 8.47 5.53 2.46
CA PHE A 130 7.28 4.69 2.26
C PHE A 130 7.50 3.63 1.18
N LEU A 131 8.21 3.96 0.11
CA LEU A 131 8.54 3.00 -0.94
C LEU A 131 9.53 1.94 -0.48
N TYR A 132 10.52 2.30 0.34
CA TYR A 132 11.47 1.33 0.90
C TYR A 132 10.79 0.40 1.91
N THR A 133 9.86 0.94 2.70
CA THR A 133 9.02 0.11 3.59
C THR A 133 8.17 -0.86 2.79
N ASN A 134 7.51 -0.38 1.73
CA ASN A 134 6.75 -1.25 0.84
C ASN A 134 7.63 -2.30 0.17
N ALA A 135 8.83 -1.91 -0.29
CA ALA A 135 9.80 -2.81 -0.88
C ALA A 135 10.20 -3.95 0.08
N THR A 136 10.35 -3.65 1.36
CA THR A 136 10.66 -4.67 2.38
C THR A 136 9.47 -5.62 2.60
N LEU A 137 8.24 -5.09 2.63
CA LEU A 137 7.03 -5.91 2.68
C LEU A 137 6.90 -6.81 1.45
N ASP A 138 7.11 -6.24 0.27
CA ASP A 138 6.99 -6.93 -1.00
C ASP A 138 8.09 -7.98 -1.19
N LEU A 139 9.31 -7.76 -0.68
CA LEU A 139 10.38 -8.75 -0.66
C LEU A 139 9.95 -10.02 0.10
N VAL A 140 9.42 -9.84 1.31
CA VAL A 140 9.00 -10.95 2.16
C VAL A 140 7.80 -11.67 1.54
N THR A 141 6.80 -10.93 1.11
CA THR A 141 5.57 -11.51 0.53
C THR A 141 5.85 -12.19 -0.81
N SER A 142 6.69 -11.61 -1.69
CA SER A 142 7.08 -12.24 -2.95
C SER A 142 7.88 -13.53 -2.73
N THR A 143 8.74 -13.58 -1.71
CA THR A 143 9.44 -14.79 -1.33
C THR A 143 8.45 -15.89 -0.88
N ILE A 144 7.46 -15.53 -0.07
CA ILE A 144 6.41 -16.46 0.40
C ILE A 144 5.58 -16.97 -0.79
N PHE A 145 5.11 -16.07 -1.66
CA PHE A 145 4.31 -16.45 -2.82
C PHE A 145 5.11 -17.32 -3.81
N ALA A 146 6.34 -16.93 -4.13
CA ALA A 146 7.16 -17.67 -5.06
C ALA A 146 7.59 -19.04 -4.52
N SER A 147 7.74 -19.20 -3.22
CA SER A 147 7.99 -20.52 -2.61
C SER A 147 6.80 -21.49 -2.74
N THR A 148 5.59 -20.96 -2.96
CA THR A 148 4.36 -21.73 -3.12
C THR A 148 3.96 -21.88 -4.59
N TYR A 149 4.05 -20.79 -5.38
CA TYR A 149 3.56 -20.73 -6.76
C TYR A 149 4.67 -20.73 -7.82
N GLY A 150 5.93 -20.70 -7.39
CA GLY A 150 7.10 -20.80 -8.26
C GLY A 150 7.56 -19.46 -8.83
N ILE A 151 8.55 -19.54 -9.73
CA ILE A 151 9.30 -18.40 -10.31
C ILE A 151 8.41 -17.38 -11.05
N TRP A 152 7.27 -17.80 -11.56
CA TRP A 152 6.39 -16.94 -12.34
C TRP A 152 5.80 -15.75 -11.57
N MET A 153 5.94 -15.75 -10.22
CA MET A 153 5.59 -14.59 -9.39
C MET A 153 6.38 -13.34 -9.75
N ILE A 154 7.51 -13.48 -10.40
CA ILE A 154 8.32 -12.36 -10.95
C ILE A 154 7.53 -11.45 -11.90
N LEU A 155 6.48 -11.98 -12.57
CA LEU A 155 5.63 -11.21 -13.47
C LEU A 155 4.78 -10.14 -12.77
N ALA A 156 4.65 -10.18 -11.45
CA ALA A 156 4.02 -9.11 -10.68
C ALA A 156 4.88 -7.82 -10.63
N ALA A 157 6.20 -7.95 -10.78
CA ALA A 157 7.13 -6.83 -10.69
C ALA A 157 6.88 -5.74 -11.76
N PRO A 158 6.79 -6.04 -13.08
CA PRO A 158 6.48 -5.01 -14.07
C PRO A 158 5.09 -4.40 -13.87
N ILE A 159 4.11 -5.14 -13.37
CA ILE A 159 2.77 -4.61 -13.11
C ILE A 159 2.83 -3.60 -11.98
N LEU A 160 3.52 -3.91 -10.87
CA LEU A 160 3.76 -2.96 -9.78
C LEU A 160 4.52 -1.72 -10.27
N PHE A 161 5.56 -1.92 -11.09
CA PHE A 161 6.33 -0.80 -11.64
C PHE A 161 5.45 0.17 -12.42
N CYS A 162 4.58 -0.33 -13.29
CA CYS A 162 3.63 0.49 -14.04
C CYS A 162 2.63 1.19 -13.11
N TRP A 163 2.12 0.48 -12.10
CA TRP A 163 1.18 0.99 -11.12
C TRP A 163 1.78 2.15 -10.31
N GLN A 164 2.90 1.92 -9.67
CA GLN A 164 3.60 2.96 -8.89
C GLN A 164 4.14 4.09 -9.78
N GLY A 165 4.61 3.75 -10.99
CA GLY A 165 5.04 4.71 -11.98
C GLY A 165 3.93 5.67 -12.41
N MET A 166 2.72 5.17 -12.59
CA MET A 166 1.53 5.98 -12.88
C MET A 166 1.28 7.02 -11.76
N PHE A 167 1.26 6.59 -10.50
CA PHE A 167 1.09 7.52 -9.36
C PHE A 167 2.22 8.55 -9.29
N TYR A 168 3.46 8.11 -9.53
CA TYR A 168 4.61 9.01 -9.55
C TYR A 168 4.48 10.09 -10.63
N VAL A 169 4.13 9.69 -11.85
CA VAL A 169 4.00 10.63 -12.99
C VAL A 169 2.84 11.59 -12.76
N VAL A 170 1.67 11.08 -12.34
CA VAL A 170 0.51 11.92 -12.02
C VAL A 170 0.86 12.95 -10.94
N ALA A 171 1.49 12.52 -9.85
CA ALA A 171 1.91 13.42 -8.78
C ALA A 171 2.94 14.44 -9.27
N LYS A 172 3.89 14.04 -10.11
CA LYS A 172 4.92 14.93 -10.66
C LYS A 172 4.32 16.01 -11.56
N ILE A 173 3.35 15.66 -12.40
CA ILE A 173 2.63 16.61 -13.25
C ILE A 173 1.78 17.57 -12.40
N SER A 174 1.16 17.07 -11.34
CA SER A 174 0.31 17.85 -10.43
C SER A 174 1.09 18.58 -9.34
N SER A 175 2.42 18.58 -9.39
CA SER A 175 3.28 19.12 -8.31
C SER A 175 3.02 20.59 -7.97
N THR A 176 2.64 21.40 -8.95
CA THR A 176 2.30 22.82 -8.75
C THR A 176 0.95 23.03 -8.07
N ALA A 177 0.05 22.06 -8.12
CA ALA A 177 -1.28 22.13 -7.51
C ALA A 177 -1.31 21.60 -6.07
N VAL A 178 -0.26 20.91 -5.61
CA VAL A 178 -0.20 20.32 -4.27
C VAL A 178 0.54 21.27 -3.33
N SER A 179 -0.20 21.93 -2.44
CA SER A 179 0.39 22.77 -1.40
C SER A 179 1.01 21.92 -0.27
N ASP A 180 1.94 22.52 0.49
CA ASP A 180 2.54 21.85 1.66
C ASP A 180 1.48 21.48 2.72
N ALA A 181 0.45 22.31 2.87
CA ALA A 181 -0.67 22.06 3.76
C ALA A 181 -1.48 20.83 3.32
N LEU A 182 -1.85 20.72 2.02
CA LEU A 182 -2.51 19.52 1.50
C LEU A 182 -1.64 18.27 1.69
N MET A 183 -0.33 18.41 1.46
CA MET A 183 0.59 17.30 1.65
C MET A 183 0.64 16.86 3.12
N ALA A 184 0.62 17.77 4.08
CA ALA A 184 0.59 17.44 5.50
C ALA A 184 -0.69 16.64 5.85
N GLU A 185 -1.86 17.07 5.36
CA GLU A 185 -3.12 16.35 5.58
C GLU A 185 -3.09 14.93 4.97
N LEU A 186 -2.56 14.80 3.75
CA LEU A 186 -2.42 13.49 3.10
C LEU A 186 -1.46 12.56 3.86
N LEU A 187 -0.37 13.11 4.42
CA LEU A 187 0.58 12.34 5.21
C LEU A 187 0.00 11.90 6.57
N ILE A 188 -0.84 12.72 7.20
CA ILE A 188 -1.54 12.36 8.43
C ILE A 188 -2.54 11.23 8.17
N VAL A 189 -3.42 11.39 7.18
CA VAL A 189 -4.41 10.37 6.82
C VAL A 189 -3.72 9.07 6.37
N GLY A 190 -2.73 9.18 5.50
CA GLY A 190 -1.97 8.04 5.02
C GLY A 190 -1.15 7.35 6.10
N GLY A 191 -0.55 8.11 7.01
CA GLY A 191 0.16 7.59 8.18
C GLY A 191 -0.75 6.74 9.07
N LEU A 192 -1.97 7.20 9.34
CA LEU A 192 -2.96 6.42 10.09
C LEU A 192 -3.41 5.15 9.33
N MET A 193 -3.52 5.20 8.01
CA MET A 193 -3.79 4.00 7.20
C MET A 193 -2.63 3.00 7.25
N ILE A 194 -1.38 3.47 7.31
CA ILE A 194 -0.20 2.62 7.48
C ILE A 194 -0.20 1.99 8.87
N VAL A 195 -0.56 2.75 9.93
CA VAL A 195 -0.77 2.22 11.29
C VAL A 195 -1.83 1.11 11.28
N ALA A 196 -2.97 1.34 10.62
CA ALA A 196 -4.03 0.34 10.48
C ALA A 196 -3.54 -0.93 9.76
N SER A 197 -2.70 -0.79 8.73
CA SER A 197 -2.05 -1.93 8.07
C SER A 197 -1.10 -2.68 9.01
N GLY A 198 -0.34 -1.95 9.83
CA GLY A 198 0.52 -2.53 10.86
C GLY A 198 -0.25 -3.36 11.88
N LEU A 199 -1.39 -2.85 12.39
CA LEU A 199 -2.29 -3.57 13.29
C LEU A 199 -2.83 -4.86 12.66
N SER A 200 -3.15 -4.83 11.36
CA SER A 200 -3.61 -6.00 10.63
C SER A 200 -2.50 -7.04 10.45
N LEU A 201 -1.26 -6.62 10.15
CA LEU A 201 -0.09 -7.51 10.04
C LEU A 201 0.25 -8.17 11.38
N LEU A 202 0.11 -7.45 12.48
CA LEU A 202 0.27 -7.97 13.84
C LEU A 202 -0.89 -8.89 14.28
N LYS A 203 -1.91 -9.05 13.44
CA LYS A 203 -3.14 -9.81 13.76
C LYS A 203 -3.87 -9.31 15.01
N LEU A 204 -3.65 -8.03 15.41
CA LEU A 204 -4.33 -7.41 16.54
C LEU A 204 -5.75 -7.00 16.17
N LYS A 205 -5.93 -6.41 15.01
CA LYS A 205 -7.22 -5.98 14.48
C LYS A 205 -7.17 -5.98 12.95
N ASP A 206 -8.08 -6.67 12.30
CA ASP A 206 -8.29 -6.51 10.86
C ASP A 206 -9.01 -5.18 10.59
N CYS A 207 -8.24 -4.17 10.21
CA CYS A 207 -8.73 -2.82 9.99
C CYS A 207 -9.35 -2.61 8.60
N LYS A 208 -9.35 -3.64 7.73
CA LYS A 208 -9.88 -3.55 6.36
C LYS A 208 -9.41 -2.29 5.62
N THR A 209 -8.11 -2.12 5.57
CA THR A 209 -7.46 -0.88 5.08
C THR A 209 -7.89 -0.48 3.66
N LEU A 210 -8.36 -1.44 2.85
CA LEU A 210 -8.95 -1.16 1.54
C LEU A 210 -10.22 -0.29 1.63
N ASN A 211 -11.03 -0.48 2.67
CA ASN A 211 -12.19 0.39 2.90
C ASN A 211 -11.78 1.80 3.36
N MET A 212 -10.55 1.99 3.78
CA MET A 212 -10.04 3.31 4.17
C MET A 212 -9.48 4.12 2.98
N LEU A 213 -9.26 3.51 1.81
CA LEU A 213 -8.67 4.20 0.65
C LEU A 213 -9.40 5.49 0.23
N PRO A 214 -10.75 5.58 0.24
CA PRO A 214 -11.44 6.82 -0.09
C PRO A 214 -11.11 8.00 0.85
N SER A 215 -10.56 7.73 2.05
CA SER A 215 -10.14 8.78 2.99
C SER A 215 -9.09 9.72 2.43
N LEU A 216 -8.25 9.25 1.51
CA LEU A 216 -7.23 10.07 0.84
C LEU A 216 -7.81 11.11 -0.11
N LEU A 217 -9.03 10.89 -0.61
CA LEU A 217 -9.70 11.83 -1.51
C LEU A 217 -10.28 13.04 -0.78
N ILE A 218 -10.61 12.91 0.50
CA ILE A 218 -11.31 13.97 1.25
C ILE A 218 -10.44 15.21 1.46
N PRO A 219 -9.17 15.13 1.88
CA PRO A 219 -8.29 16.30 1.92
C PRO A 219 -8.14 16.96 0.55
N ILE A 220 -8.00 16.18 -0.51
CA ILE A 220 -7.89 16.70 -1.89
C ILE A 220 -9.16 17.48 -2.24
N LEU A 221 -10.33 16.92 -2.02
CA LEU A 221 -11.61 17.59 -2.30
C LEU A 221 -11.77 18.87 -1.48
N TRP A 222 -11.38 18.84 -0.21
CA TRP A 222 -11.41 20.00 0.67
C TRP A 222 -10.58 21.17 0.13
N PHE A 223 -9.33 20.90 -0.26
CA PHE A 223 -8.44 21.94 -0.80
C PHE A 223 -8.89 22.44 -2.17
N VAL A 224 -9.43 21.58 -3.03
CA VAL A 224 -10.02 21.97 -4.31
C VAL A 224 -11.22 22.89 -4.08
N MET A 225 -12.14 22.53 -3.18
CA MET A 225 -13.27 23.39 -2.83
C MET A 225 -12.82 24.74 -2.29
N LYS A 226 -11.83 24.77 -1.37
CA LYS A 226 -11.28 26.02 -0.85
C LYS A 226 -10.72 26.91 -1.98
N SER A 227 -9.97 26.30 -2.91
CA SER A 227 -9.41 27.03 -4.06
C SER A 227 -10.46 27.58 -5.05
N LEU A 228 -11.63 26.94 -5.14
CA LEU A 228 -12.72 27.40 -6.00
C LEU A 228 -13.56 28.52 -5.34
N LEU A 229 -13.55 28.59 -4.00
CA LEU A 229 -14.31 29.56 -3.21
C LEU A 229 -13.49 30.83 -2.85
N SER A 230 -12.18 30.77 -3.05
CA SER A 230 -11.23 31.87 -2.83
C SER A 230 -10.92 32.59 -4.14
#